data_a6685e87668c83454d0638a27441dbd9
#
_entry.id   a6685e87668c83454d0638a27441dbd9
#
_cell.length_a   1.000
_cell.length_b   1.000
_cell.length_c   1.000
_cell.angle_alpha   90.00
_cell.angle_beta   90.00
_cell.angle_gamma   90.00
#
_symmetry.space_group_name_H-M   'P 1'
#
loop_
_entity.id
_entity.type
_entity.pdbx_description
1 polymer ?
#
loop_
_entity_poly.entity_id
_entity_poly.type
_entity_poly.pdbx_seq_one_letter_code
_entity_poly.pdbx_strand_id
1 'polypeptide(L)'
;MLYATYSAWVAGVKDWLDADHLTDAQIGSFIQLAQERLNRELAAWEMEATVTTAASGGTVALPADFNRIRQVSVEDVGTYDVSTKGQIVNLEADDDDSLRKFAIDAGAIIIWPTLKDGALVTIDYFVKVPPISVSLNTNVFTDNYASLLLYAAMAEGSNFIVEDDRAQGFEQKYIMTLEVANQKPKKVKLGSTPLRRFVRSA
;
A
#
# COMPACT_ATOMS: atom_id res chain seq x y z
N MET A 1 2.87 -20.17 -1.81
CA MET A 1 1.57 -20.00 -2.49
C MET A 1 0.58 -21.02 -1.94
N LEU A 2 -0.57 -20.57 -1.45
CA LEU A 2 -1.58 -21.49 -0.86
C LEU A 2 -2.43 -22.15 -1.95
N TYR A 3 -2.92 -21.36 -2.92
CA TYR A 3 -3.68 -21.80 -4.08
C TYR A 3 -3.07 -21.22 -5.36
N ALA A 4 -2.98 -22.03 -6.42
CA ALA A 4 -2.25 -21.67 -7.65
C ALA A 4 -3.06 -20.85 -8.66
N THR A 5 -4.40 -20.88 -8.56
CA THR A 5 -5.30 -20.22 -9.51
C THR A 5 -6.42 -19.50 -8.78
N TYR A 6 -7.05 -18.53 -9.46
CA TYR A 6 -8.24 -17.85 -8.93
C TYR A 6 -9.37 -18.84 -8.57
N SER A 7 -9.64 -19.82 -9.45
CA SER A 7 -10.66 -20.84 -9.18
C SER A 7 -10.33 -21.69 -7.96
N ALA A 8 -9.05 -22.00 -7.73
CA ALA A 8 -8.61 -22.72 -6.54
C ALA A 8 -8.75 -21.87 -5.27
N TRP A 9 -8.56 -20.54 -5.37
CA TRP A 9 -8.83 -19.61 -4.26
C TRP A 9 -10.33 -19.59 -3.93
N VAL A 10 -11.19 -19.49 -4.94
CA VAL A 10 -12.66 -19.50 -4.76
C VAL A 10 -13.09 -20.80 -4.09
N ALA A 11 -12.65 -21.96 -4.61
CA ALA A 11 -12.98 -23.27 -4.02
C ALA A 11 -12.45 -23.38 -2.58
N GLY A 12 -11.21 -23.00 -2.33
CA GLY A 12 -10.62 -23.05 -1.00
C GLY A 12 -11.32 -22.19 0.02
N VAL A 13 -11.68 -20.94 -0.30
CA VAL A 13 -12.45 -20.07 0.60
C VAL A 13 -13.83 -20.64 0.87
N LYS A 14 -14.49 -21.20 -0.16
CA LYS A 14 -15.80 -21.87 -0.03
C LYS A 14 -15.73 -23.05 0.94
N ASP A 15 -14.73 -23.93 0.78
CA ASP A 15 -14.51 -25.08 1.65
C ASP A 15 -14.25 -24.66 3.11
N TRP A 16 -13.45 -23.60 3.31
CA TRP A 16 -13.17 -23.08 4.65
C TRP A 16 -14.40 -22.46 5.32
N LEU A 17 -15.30 -21.85 4.55
CA LEU A 17 -16.56 -21.30 5.05
C LEU A 17 -17.59 -22.39 5.38
N ASP A 18 -17.42 -23.61 4.84
CA ASP A 18 -18.43 -24.68 4.88
C ASP A 18 -19.79 -24.19 4.31
N ALA A 19 -19.72 -23.48 3.19
CA ALA A 19 -20.84 -22.69 2.65
C ALA A 19 -21.19 -23.10 1.21
N ASP A 20 -21.59 -24.37 1.03
CA ASP A 20 -21.94 -24.93 -0.28
C ASP A 20 -23.07 -24.20 -1.00
N HIS A 21 -23.91 -23.49 -0.24
CA HIS A 21 -25.02 -22.71 -0.76
C HIS A 21 -24.59 -21.39 -1.41
N LEU A 22 -23.35 -20.95 -1.20
CA LEU A 22 -22.83 -19.73 -1.80
C LEU A 22 -22.34 -19.97 -3.23
N THR A 23 -22.59 -19.01 -4.10
CA THR A 23 -22.09 -19.03 -5.47
C THR A 23 -20.62 -18.60 -5.53
N ASP A 24 -19.91 -19.06 -6.56
CA ASP A 24 -18.51 -18.67 -6.81
C ASP A 24 -18.35 -17.14 -6.97
N ALA A 25 -19.38 -16.46 -7.50
CA ALA A 25 -19.38 -15.01 -7.62
C ALA A 25 -19.43 -14.31 -6.24
N GLN A 26 -20.20 -14.83 -5.29
CA GLN A 26 -20.22 -14.30 -3.91
C GLN A 26 -18.88 -14.52 -3.21
N ILE A 27 -18.30 -15.72 -3.32
CA ILE A 27 -16.96 -16.01 -2.80
C ILE A 27 -15.91 -15.10 -3.46
N GLY A 28 -16.00 -14.90 -4.76
CA GLY A 28 -15.13 -13.98 -5.49
C GLY A 28 -15.21 -12.55 -4.97
N SER A 29 -16.40 -12.09 -4.56
CA SER A 29 -16.60 -10.77 -3.95
C SER A 29 -15.89 -10.66 -2.59
N PHE A 30 -15.90 -11.69 -1.76
CA PHE A 30 -15.18 -11.67 -0.48
C PHE A 30 -13.66 -11.60 -0.69
N ILE A 31 -13.13 -12.34 -1.67
CA ILE A 31 -11.72 -12.28 -2.05
C ILE A 31 -11.36 -10.87 -2.54
N GLN A 32 -12.23 -10.24 -3.34
CA GLN A 32 -12.00 -8.89 -3.83
C GLN A 32 -12.00 -7.87 -2.69
N LEU A 33 -12.98 -7.91 -1.78
CA LEU A 33 -13.05 -7.05 -0.60
C LEU A 33 -11.79 -7.20 0.28
N ALA A 34 -11.37 -8.45 0.49
CA ALA A 34 -10.13 -8.76 1.19
C ALA A 34 -8.91 -8.09 0.54
N GLN A 35 -8.77 -8.16 -0.79
CA GLN A 35 -7.66 -7.54 -1.50
C GLN A 35 -7.72 -6.00 -1.47
N GLU A 36 -8.90 -5.41 -1.54
CA GLU A 36 -9.07 -3.97 -1.35
C GLU A 36 -8.66 -3.53 0.06
N ARG A 37 -8.96 -4.35 1.06
CA ARG A 37 -8.54 -4.14 2.43
C ARG A 37 -7.01 -4.24 2.57
N LEU A 38 -6.38 -5.25 1.98
CA LEU A 38 -4.93 -5.39 1.98
C LEU A 38 -4.25 -4.19 1.30
N ASN A 39 -4.78 -3.70 0.20
CA ASN A 39 -4.26 -2.51 -0.47
C ASN A 39 -4.26 -1.28 0.46
N ARG A 40 -5.25 -1.14 1.35
CA ARG A 40 -5.32 -0.02 2.31
C ARG A 40 -4.40 -0.19 3.51
N GLU A 41 -4.27 -1.40 4.03
CA GLU A 41 -3.71 -1.65 5.36
C GLU A 41 -2.29 -2.23 5.34
N LEU A 42 -1.93 -2.98 4.28
CA LEU A 42 -0.61 -3.59 4.16
C LEU A 42 0.43 -2.58 3.64
N ALA A 43 1.56 -2.50 4.35
CA ALA A 43 2.71 -1.67 3.97
C ALA A 43 3.93 -2.56 3.70
N ALA A 44 3.82 -3.42 2.69
CA ALA A 44 4.85 -4.37 2.31
C ALA A 44 5.87 -3.73 1.34
N TRP A 45 7.15 -4.10 1.49
CA TRP A 45 8.21 -3.59 0.61
C TRP A 45 8.03 -4.06 -0.86
N GLU A 46 7.38 -5.19 -1.07
CA GLU A 46 7.03 -5.72 -2.39
C GLU A 46 5.99 -4.84 -3.13
N MET A 47 5.32 -3.96 -2.40
CA MET A 47 4.39 -2.99 -2.97
C MET A 47 5.04 -1.61 -3.19
N GLU A 48 6.30 -1.43 -2.80
CA GLU A 48 7.01 -0.16 -2.97
C GLU A 48 7.47 -0.01 -4.44
N ALA A 49 7.23 1.16 -5.02
CA ALA A 49 7.74 1.56 -6.31
C ALA A 49 8.27 2.99 -6.26
N THR A 50 9.18 3.28 -7.19
CA THR A 50 9.76 4.61 -7.36
C THR A 50 9.57 5.04 -8.80
N VAL A 51 9.10 6.25 -9.01
CA VAL A 51 9.01 6.89 -10.33
C VAL A 51 9.62 8.27 -10.28
N THR A 52 10.35 8.63 -11.33
CA THR A 52 10.83 10.01 -11.52
C THR A 52 10.11 10.60 -12.71
N THR A 53 9.48 11.75 -12.50
CA THR A 53 8.70 12.46 -13.51
C THR A 53 8.98 13.96 -13.45
N ALA A 54 8.76 14.65 -14.56
CA ALA A 54 8.96 16.10 -14.64
C ALA A 54 7.73 16.85 -14.11
N ALA A 55 7.98 17.92 -13.36
CA ALA A 55 6.92 18.86 -12.99
C ALA A 55 6.42 19.65 -14.20
N SER A 56 5.13 19.94 -14.21
CA SER A 56 4.48 20.78 -15.22
C SER A 56 3.42 21.67 -14.58
N GLY A 57 3.50 22.97 -14.80
CA GLY A 57 2.58 23.94 -14.20
C GLY A 57 2.60 23.92 -12.65
N GLY A 58 3.74 23.64 -12.04
CA GLY A 58 3.89 23.55 -10.59
C GLY A 58 3.30 22.28 -9.95
N THR A 59 2.85 21.33 -10.75
CA THR A 59 2.24 20.08 -10.29
C THR A 59 2.93 18.86 -10.88
N VAL A 60 2.74 17.71 -10.25
CA VAL A 60 3.28 16.42 -10.70
C VAL A 60 2.14 15.40 -10.73
N ALA A 61 1.95 14.75 -11.87
CA ALA A 61 0.92 13.72 -12.02
C ALA A 61 1.28 12.47 -11.18
N LEU A 62 0.28 11.89 -10.52
CA LEU A 62 0.44 10.62 -9.82
C LEU A 62 0.47 9.45 -10.82
N PRO A 63 1.26 8.39 -10.56
CA PRO A 63 1.22 7.15 -11.33
C PRO A 63 -0.19 6.53 -11.35
N ALA A 64 -0.54 5.83 -12.44
CA ALA A 64 -1.86 5.22 -12.60
C ALA A 64 -2.15 4.11 -11.55
N ASP A 65 -1.10 3.46 -11.06
CA ASP A 65 -1.14 2.43 -10.03
C ASP A 65 -0.87 2.97 -8.62
N PHE A 66 -0.93 4.29 -8.45
CA PHE A 66 -0.71 4.94 -7.16
C PHE A 66 -1.76 4.51 -6.13
N ASN A 67 -1.31 4.12 -4.96
CA ASN A 67 -2.15 3.82 -3.81
C ASN A 67 -1.91 4.79 -2.66
N ARG A 68 -0.66 4.89 -2.20
CA ARG A 68 -0.29 5.70 -1.04
C ARG A 68 1.13 6.22 -1.19
N ILE A 69 1.33 7.49 -0.87
CA ILE A 69 2.65 8.11 -0.91
C ILE A 69 3.51 7.64 0.28
N ARG A 70 4.80 7.53 0.03
CA ARG A 70 5.80 7.28 1.04
C ARG A 70 6.75 8.46 1.20
N GLN A 71 7.28 8.96 0.09
CA GLN A 71 8.22 10.08 0.09
C GLN A 71 8.16 10.81 -1.24
N VAL A 72 8.37 12.11 -1.21
CA VAL A 72 8.60 12.95 -2.38
C VAL A 72 9.95 13.61 -2.24
N SER A 73 10.75 13.59 -3.28
CA SER A 73 12.03 14.29 -3.36
C SER A 73 12.18 14.96 -4.71
N VAL A 74 12.87 16.09 -4.73
CA VAL A 74 13.21 16.84 -5.93
C VAL A 74 14.72 16.80 -6.11
N GLU A 75 15.17 16.58 -7.35
CA GLU A 75 16.57 16.53 -7.69
C GLU A 75 17.28 17.82 -7.26
N ASP A 76 18.48 17.71 -6.70
CA ASP A 76 19.31 18.81 -6.17
C ASP A 76 18.69 19.61 -5.00
N VAL A 77 17.44 19.34 -4.60
CA VAL A 77 16.76 20.06 -3.53
C VAL A 77 16.59 19.20 -2.27
N GLY A 78 16.21 17.93 -2.44
CA GLY A 78 16.01 16.97 -1.35
C GLY A 78 14.55 16.61 -1.12
N THR A 79 14.23 16.19 0.10
CA THR A 79 12.90 15.65 0.47
C THR A 79 11.93 16.75 0.88
N TYR A 80 10.66 16.47 0.66
CA TYR A 80 9.52 17.33 0.99
C TYR A 80 8.62 16.64 2.01
N ASP A 81 8.09 17.40 2.94
CA ASP A 81 7.16 16.93 3.96
C ASP A 81 5.71 16.99 3.45
N VAL A 82 4.90 16.02 3.90
CA VAL A 82 3.47 16.01 3.61
C VAL A 82 2.74 17.16 4.29
N SER A 83 1.81 17.77 3.58
CA SER A 83 1.01 18.90 4.05
C SER A 83 -0.42 18.80 3.48
N THR A 84 -1.25 19.78 3.79
CA THR A 84 -2.56 19.94 3.16
C THR A 84 -2.50 21.06 2.11
N LYS A 85 -3.39 20.98 1.10
CA LYS A 85 -3.51 22.04 0.11
C LYS A 85 -3.69 23.43 0.76
N GLY A 86 -4.53 23.52 1.80
CA GLY A 86 -4.77 24.78 2.51
C GLY A 86 -3.52 25.35 3.16
N GLN A 87 -2.65 24.51 3.71
CA GLN A 87 -1.36 24.96 4.27
C GLN A 87 -0.42 25.46 3.17
N ILE A 88 -0.38 24.79 2.02
CA ILE A 88 0.44 25.25 0.88
C ILE A 88 -0.03 26.61 0.38
N VAL A 89 -1.34 26.83 0.25
CA VAL A 89 -1.91 28.13 -0.15
C VAL A 89 -1.53 29.24 0.83
N ASN A 90 -1.49 28.95 2.14
CA ASN A 90 -1.04 29.94 3.14
C ASN A 90 0.45 30.25 3.02
N LEU A 91 1.32 29.23 2.78
CA LEU A 91 2.74 29.44 2.54
C LEU A 91 2.99 30.28 1.27
N GLU A 92 2.22 30.05 0.23
CA GLU A 92 2.25 30.85 -1.00
C GLU A 92 1.84 32.31 -0.76
N ALA A 93 0.81 32.52 0.06
CA ALA A 93 0.36 33.87 0.44
C ALA A 93 1.37 34.63 1.29
N ASP A 94 2.12 33.91 2.13
CA ASP A 94 3.14 34.48 3.02
C ASP A 94 4.54 34.57 2.35
N ASP A 95 4.70 34.07 1.11
CA ASP A 95 5.96 33.98 0.35
C ASP A 95 7.09 33.30 1.13
N ASP A 96 6.75 32.26 1.91
CA ASP A 96 7.67 31.50 2.76
C ASP A 96 8.27 30.30 2.04
N ASP A 97 9.39 30.51 1.35
CA ASP A 97 10.15 29.47 0.65
C ASP A 97 11.03 28.61 1.57
N SER A 98 11.05 28.88 2.86
CA SER A 98 11.88 28.13 3.82
C SER A 98 11.38 26.72 4.06
N LEU A 99 10.10 26.46 3.85
CA LEU A 99 9.44 25.20 4.11
C LEU A 99 9.19 24.40 2.82
N ARG A 100 9.66 23.16 2.79
CA ARG A 100 9.46 22.23 1.68
C ARG A 100 8.27 21.35 1.96
N LYS A 101 7.15 21.60 1.33
CA LYS A 101 5.89 20.91 1.55
C LYS A 101 5.28 20.41 0.25
N PHE A 102 4.56 19.30 0.34
CA PHE A 102 3.73 18.82 -0.76
C PHE A 102 2.35 18.42 -0.25
N ALA A 103 1.36 18.48 -1.13
CA ALA A 103 0.02 17.96 -0.89
C ALA A 103 -0.46 17.17 -2.11
N ILE A 104 -1.39 16.24 -1.89
CA ILE A 104 -2.08 15.54 -2.97
C ILE A 104 -3.44 16.20 -3.15
N ASP A 105 -3.74 16.64 -4.36
CA ASP A 105 -5.01 17.22 -4.74
C ASP A 105 -5.42 16.76 -6.14
N ALA A 106 -6.66 16.31 -6.28
CA ALA A 106 -7.27 15.93 -7.56
C ALA A 106 -6.40 15.00 -8.46
N GLY A 107 -5.66 14.06 -7.85
CA GLY A 107 -4.84 13.12 -8.61
C GLY A 107 -3.46 13.64 -9.03
N ALA A 108 -3.04 14.78 -8.48
CA ALA A 108 -1.71 15.35 -8.68
C ALA A 108 -1.06 15.72 -7.35
N ILE A 109 0.25 15.87 -7.36
CA ILE A 109 1.03 16.41 -6.25
C ILE A 109 1.25 17.90 -6.51
N ILE A 110 0.88 18.73 -5.56
CA ILE A 110 1.21 20.15 -5.48
C ILE A 110 2.43 20.29 -4.58
N ILE A 111 3.42 21.03 -5.01
CA ILE A 111 4.72 21.17 -4.29
C ILE A 111 4.97 22.64 -3.98
N TRP A 112 5.44 22.91 -2.77
CA TRP A 112 5.88 24.24 -2.33
C TRP A 112 7.33 24.18 -1.80
N PRO A 113 8.23 25.08 -2.21
CA PRO A 113 8.06 26.14 -3.22
C PRO A 113 7.71 25.58 -4.61
N THR A 114 6.97 26.37 -5.37
CA THR A 114 6.52 25.98 -6.72
C THR A 114 7.71 25.65 -7.62
N LEU A 115 7.70 24.46 -8.19
CA LEU A 115 8.78 23.99 -9.03
C LEU A 115 8.70 24.59 -10.43
N LYS A 116 9.86 24.79 -11.05
CA LYS A 116 9.94 25.14 -12.47
C LYS A 116 9.52 23.95 -13.32
N ASP A 117 8.95 24.24 -14.50
CA ASP A 117 8.65 23.22 -15.49
C ASP A 117 9.90 22.43 -15.87
N GLY A 118 9.77 21.12 -15.92
CA GLY A 118 10.86 20.21 -16.19
C GLY A 118 11.70 19.79 -14.98
N ALA A 119 11.46 20.35 -13.79
CA ALA A 119 12.14 19.89 -12.55
C ALA A 119 11.80 18.39 -12.30
N LEU A 120 12.82 17.58 -12.06
CA LEU A 120 12.65 16.15 -11.83
C LEU A 120 12.23 15.86 -10.39
N VAL A 121 11.08 15.23 -10.25
CA VAL A 121 10.50 14.83 -8.98
C VAL A 121 10.48 13.32 -8.89
N THR A 122 11.08 12.79 -7.85
CA THR A 122 11.07 11.35 -7.53
C THR A 122 10.03 11.10 -6.47
N ILE A 123 9.10 10.19 -6.77
CA ILE A 123 8.00 9.78 -5.92
C ILE A 123 8.25 8.33 -5.52
N ASP A 124 8.44 8.09 -4.22
CA ASP A 124 8.39 6.75 -3.64
C ASP A 124 6.96 6.50 -3.12
N TYR A 125 6.34 5.44 -3.56
CA TYR A 125 4.95 5.16 -3.26
C TYR A 125 4.67 3.66 -3.12
N PHE A 126 3.51 3.32 -2.57
CA PHE A 126 2.97 1.97 -2.61
C PHE A 126 2.04 1.83 -3.80
N VAL A 127 2.23 0.77 -4.58
CA VAL A 127 1.37 0.46 -5.73
C VAL A 127 0.05 -0.14 -5.28
N LYS A 128 -1.01 0.15 -6.01
CA LYS A 128 -2.28 -0.56 -5.89
C LYS A 128 -2.16 -1.89 -6.61
N VAL A 129 -2.10 -2.98 -5.83
CA VAL A 129 -2.02 -4.34 -6.39
C VAL A 129 -3.35 -4.69 -7.06
N PRO A 130 -3.35 -5.07 -8.35
CA PRO A 130 -4.57 -5.46 -9.03
C PRO A 130 -5.17 -6.73 -8.42
N PRO A 131 -6.51 -6.87 -8.35
CA PRO A 131 -7.13 -8.05 -7.78
C PRO A 131 -6.93 -9.28 -8.67
N ILE A 132 -6.81 -10.44 -8.03
CA ILE A 132 -6.80 -11.71 -8.76
C ILE A 132 -8.16 -11.93 -9.43
N SER A 133 -8.12 -12.57 -10.59
CA SER A 133 -9.27 -12.89 -11.43
C SER A 133 -8.98 -14.12 -12.27
N VAL A 134 -9.91 -14.55 -13.09
CA VAL A 134 -9.70 -15.63 -14.07
C VAL A 134 -8.54 -15.32 -15.04
N SER A 135 -8.33 -14.04 -15.37
CA SER A 135 -7.24 -13.60 -16.25
C SER A 135 -5.92 -13.30 -15.51
N LEU A 136 -5.99 -13.05 -14.20
CA LEU A 136 -4.83 -12.77 -13.34
C LEU A 136 -4.87 -13.70 -12.13
N ASN A 137 -4.31 -14.90 -12.25
CA ASN A 137 -4.40 -15.93 -11.23
C ASN A 137 -3.65 -15.63 -9.95
N THR A 138 -2.59 -14.83 -10.02
CA THR A 138 -1.70 -14.55 -8.89
C THR A 138 -1.30 -13.08 -8.82
N ASN A 139 -0.99 -12.61 -7.63
CA ASN A 139 -0.44 -11.29 -7.38
C ASN A 139 0.42 -11.32 -6.11
N VAL A 140 0.97 -10.19 -5.70
CA VAL A 140 1.81 -10.06 -4.49
C VAL A 140 1.13 -10.65 -3.24
N PHE A 141 -0.20 -10.51 -3.12
CA PHE A 141 -0.92 -11.01 -1.95
C PHE A 141 -0.98 -12.54 -1.93
N THR A 142 -1.23 -13.17 -3.07
CA THR A 142 -1.29 -14.63 -3.18
C THR A 142 0.07 -15.29 -3.02
N ASP A 143 1.14 -14.60 -3.46
CA ASP A 143 2.49 -15.14 -3.45
C ASP A 143 3.17 -14.99 -2.09
N ASN A 144 3.03 -13.83 -1.47
CA ASN A 144 3.78 -13.49 -0.26
C ASN A 144 2.93 -13.39 1.00
N TYR A 145 1.60 -13.17 0.86
CA TYR A 145 0.68 -12.87 1.96
C TYR A 145 -0.60 -13.73 1.91
N ALA A 146 -0.50 -14.97 1.42
CA ALA A 146 -1.62 -15.86 1.19
C ALA A 146 -2.49 -16.11 2.43
N SER A 147 -1.88 -16.29 3.61
CA SER A 147 -2.63 -16.47 4.87
C SER A 147 -3.38 -15.20 5.27
N LEU A 148 -2.80 -14.03 5.04
CA LEU A 148 -3.43 -12.76 5.33
C LEU A 148 -4.64 -12.52 4.43
N LEU A 149 -4.50 -12.81 3.13
CA LEU A 149 -5.60 -12.76 2.16
C LEU A 149 -6.72 -13.73 2.54
N LEU A 150 -6.37 -14.96 2.92
CA LEU A 150 -7.34 -15.96 3.34
C LEU A 150 -8.13 -15.48 4.58
N TYR A 151 -7.44 -15.04 5.64
CA TYR A 151 -8.13 -14.61 6.86
C TYR A 151 -9.04 -13.39 6.63
N ALA A 152 -8.63 -12.45 5.80
CA ALA A 152 -9.47 -11.33 5.40
C ALA A 152 -10.72 -11.81 4.63
N ALA A 153 -10.56 -12.67 3.63
CA ALA A 153 -11.68 -13.22 2.87
C ALA A 153 -12.64 -14.05 3.74
N MET A 154 -12.10 -14.80 4.70
CA MET A 154 -12.89 -15.55 5.68
C MET A 154 -13.68 -14.65 6.63
N ALA A 155 -13.10 -13.54 7.08
CA ALA A 155 -13.80 -12.57 7.92
C ALA A 155 -14.98 -11.94 7.15
N GLU A 156 -14.78 -11.54 5.89
CA GLU A 156 -15.83 -11.00 5.03
C GLU A 156 -16.94 -12.04 4.77
N GLY A 157 -16.56 -13.29 4.46
CA GLY A 157 -17.51 -14.37 4.22
C GLY A 157 -18.32 -14.75 5.45
N SER A 158 -17.68 -14.86 6.63
CA SER A 158 -18.35 -15.16 7.89
C SER A 158 -19.32 -14.05 8.32
N ASN A 159 -18.97 -12.78 8.09
CA ASN A 159 -19.88 -11.66 8.28
C ASN A 159 -21.11 -11.76 7.36
N PHE A 160 -20.94 -12.17 6.11
CA PHE A 160 -22.03 -12.31 5.15
C PHE A 160 -23.02 -13.40 5.55
N ILE A 161 -22.56 -14.53 6.07
CA ILE A 161 -23.40 -15.65 6.53
C ILE A 161 -23.87 -15.51 7.98
N VAL A 162 -23.58 -14.35 8.61
CA VAL A 162 -23.99 -14.01 9.99
C VAL A 162 -23.43 -14.99 11.04
N GLU A 163 -22.20 -15.44 10.87
CA GLU A 163 -21.46 -16.24 11.85
C GLU A 163 -20.49 -15.35 12.66
N ASP A 164 -21.02 -14.54 13.55
CA ASP A 164 -20.29 -13.47 14.24
C ASP A 164 -19.04 -13.99 15.02
N ASP A 165 -19.13 -15.13 15.69
CA ASP A 165 -18.01 -15.68 16.45
C ASP A 165 -16.84 -16.10 15.54
N ARG A 166 -17.16 -16.69 14.37
CA ARG A 166 -16.16 -17.05 13.36
C ARG A 166 -15.56 -15.82 12.71
N ALA A 167 -16.40 -14.82 12.39
CA ALA A 167 -15.95 -13.56 11.82
C ALA A 167 -14.95 -12.87 12.74
N GLN A 168 -15.24 -12.77 14.06
CA GLN A 168 -14.32 -12.20 15.04
C GLN A 168 -13.02 -13.00 15.14
N GLY A 169 -13.09 -14.33 15.10
CA GLY A 169 -11.90 -15.20 15.14
C GLY A 169 -10.99 -15.00 13.93
N PHE A 170 -11.54 -14.87 12.72
CA PHE A 170 -10.76 -14.58 11.52
C PHE A 170 -10.24 -13.15 11.50
N GLU A 171 -11.01 -12.18 11.97
CA GLU A 171 -10.59 -10.81 12.11
C GLU A 171 -9.36 -10.67 13.03
N GLN A 172 -9.35 -11.34 14.17
CA GLN A 172 -8.21 -11.34 15.07
C GLN A 172 -6.96 -11.96 14.43
N LYS A 173 -7.12 -13.10 13.72
CA LYS A 173 -6.01 -13.71 12.97
C LYS A 173 -5.48 -12.79 11.87
N TYR A 174 -6.37 -12.09 11.19
CA TYR A 174 -6.02 -11.10 10.18
C TYR A 174 -5.17 -9.98 10.79
N ILE A 175 -5.64 -9.34 11.86
CA ILE A 175 -4.95 -8.24 12.54
C ILE A 175 -3.55 -8.68 13.02
N MET A 176 -3.45 -9.83 13.70
CA MET A 176 -2.17 -10.33 14.17
C MET A 176 -1.18 -10.60 13.01
N THR A 177 -1.68 -11.16 11.91
CA THR A 177 -0.84 -11.47 10.75
C THR A 177 -0.42 -10.19 10.02
N LEU A 178 -1.31 -9.20 9.94
CA LEU A 178 -1.04 -7.89 9.35
C LEU A 178 0.04 -7.12 10.13
N GLU A 179 -0.03 -7.14 11.45
CA GLU A 179 0.98 -6.50 12.29
C GLU A 179 2.37 -7.09 12.04
N VAL A 180 2.47 -8.43 11.98
CA VAL A 180 3.73 -9.13 11.66
C VAL A 180 4.22 -8.77 10.26
N ALA A 181 3.33 -8.72 9.27
CA ALA A 181 3.67 -8.35 7.91
C ALA A 181 4.20 -6.91 7.82
N ASN A 182 3.54 -5.96 8.48
CA ASN A 182 3.93 -4.55 8.50
C ASN A 182 5.22 -4.26 9.30
N GLN A 183 5.69 -5.21 10.13
CA GLN A 183 6.96 -5.07 10.84
C GLN A 183 8.17 -5.52 10.01
N LYS A 184 7.99 -6.36 8.97
CA LYS A 184 9.08 -6.87 8.13
C LYS A 184 9.95 -5.76 7.51
N PRO A 185 9.39 -4.70 6.91
CA PRO A 185 10.19 -3.63 6.29
C PRO A 185 11.08 -2.89 7.29
N LYS A 186 10.62 -2.73 8.53
CA LYS A 186 11.39 -2.07 9.59
C LYS A 186 12.64 -2.86 9.99
N LYS A 187 12.56 -4.18 10.03
CA LYS A 187 13.69 -5.07 10.39
C LYS A 187 14.75 -5.11 9.30
N VAL A 188 14.36 -5.11 8.03
CA VAL A 188 15.31 -5.11 6.90
C VAL A 188 16.11 -3.80 6.85
N LYS A 189 15.47 -2.66 7.10
CA LYS A 189 16.16 -1.35 7.14
C LYS A 189 17.12 -1.20 8.32
N LEU A 190 16.81 -1.78 9.48
CA LEU A 190 17.68 -1.78 10.66
C LEU A 190 18.90 -2.70 10.50
N GLY A 191 18.78 -3.78 9.72
CA GLY A 191 19.88 -4.71 9.44
C GLY A 191 20.97 -4.18 8.50
N SER A 192 20.71 -3.08 7.78
CA SER A 192 21.65 -2.46 6.84
C SER A 192 22.50 -1.33 7.44
N THR A 193 22.39 -1.04 8.72
CA THR A 193 23.26 -0.05 9.36
C THR A 193 24.66 -0.68 9.51
N PRO A 194 25.69 -0.21 8.79
CA PRO A 194 27.02 -0.75 8.96
C PRO A 194 27.49 -0.44 10.39
N LEU A 195 27.85 -1.48 11.14
CA LEU A 195 28.48 -1.35 12.43
C LEU A 195 29.75 -0.50 12.27
N ARG A 196 29.74 0.76 12.70
CA ARG A 196 30.94 1.58 12.76
C ARG A 196 31.91 0.91 13.74
N ARG A 197 32.94 0.30 13.17
CA ARG A 197 34.04 -0.25 13.96
C ARG A 197 34.76 0.94 14.62
N PHE A 198 34.56 1.11 15.93
CA PHE A 198 35.42 2.01 16.70
C PHE A 198 36.84 1.42 16.72
N VAL A 199 37.73 1.96 15.93
CA VAL A 199 39.15 1.72 16.07
C VAL A 199 39.61 2.54 17.28
N ARG A 200 39.91 1.85 18.39
CA ARG A 200 40.64 2.46 19.50
C ARG A 200 42.05 2.74 18.96
N SER A 201 42.39 4.01 18.81
CA SER A 201 43.79 4.45 18.68
C SER A 201 44.51 4.21 20.02
N ALA A 202 45.61 3.47 19.95
CA ALA A 202 46.57 3.27 21.05
C ALA A 202 47.31 4.57 21.32
#